data_cf7c836031ec3cf4fafcfe910af8df7b
#
_entry.id   cf7c836031ec3cf4fafcfe910af8df7b
#
_cell.length_a   1.000
_cell.length_b   1.000
_cell.length_c   1.000
_cell.angle_alpha   90.00
_cell.angle_beta   90.00
_cell.angle_gamma   90.00
#
_symmetry.space_group_name_H-M   'P 1'
#
loop_
_entity.id
_entity.type
_entity.pdbx_description
1 polymer ?
#
loop_
_entity_poly.entity_id
_entity_poly.type
_entity_poly.pdbx_seq_one_letter_code
_entity_poly.pdbx_strand_id
1 'polypeptide(L)'
;MGRALSCDLRDRVLKASREGASARQAAARFGVSASSAIRWIARAGQGETEPRKPGRKNVSRLDPHEGFIVGLIEDKKDITLDEMVARLADDCGMKIGRSMLSSWLRSRGFTYKKKTAHALEQERPGLMMRRQAWFDSQLDLDPARLVFIDETGLNTKMARLRGRSLKGERCRAGVPHGHWKTTTFTGALRLTGMTAPMVLDGAMNGLAFLAYVEQALVPTLSRGDIVVMDNLPAHKAVGVREAIESVGAELRYLPPYSPDFNPIEMAFSKLKALLRAKAERTVDALWNSVGDLCAHFKPQECANYFAAAGYEPT
;
A
#
# COMPACT_ATOMS: atom_id res chain seq x y z
N MET A 1 4.61 34.18 -17.83
CA MET A 1 6.06 33.87 -18.03
C MET A 1 6.21 33.16 -19.36
N GLY A 2 7.09 33.66 -20.25
CA GLY A 2 7.32 33.04 -21.55
C GLY A 2 7.89 31.63 -21.42
N ARG A 3 7.33 30.71 -22.21
CA ARG A 3 7.82 29.33 -22.29
C ARG A 3 9.22 29.32 -22.90
N ALA A 4 10.13 28.52 -22.36
CA ALA A 4 11.45 28.38 -22.96
C ALA A 4 11.32 27.87 -24.40
N LEU A 5 12.07 28.42 -25.33
CA LEU A 5 12.13 27.96 -26.72
C LEU A 5 12.70 26.53 -26.74
N SER A 6 12.28 25.70 -27.72
CA SER A 6 12.63 24.28 -27.79
C SER A 6 14.15 24.06 -27.79
N CYS A 7 14.60 22.93 -27.23
CA CYS A 7 16.01 22.54 -27.24
C CYS A 7 16.52 22.38 -28.69
N ASP A 8 15.70 21.76 -29.58
CA ASP A 8 16.02 21.59 -30.99
C ASP A 8 16.35 22.92 -31.70
N LEU A 9 15.57 23.98 -31.44
CA LEU A 9 15.82 25.29 -32.00
C LEU A 9 17.12 25.91 -31.51
N ARG A 10 17.45 25.68 -30.22
CA ARG A 10 18.73 26.10 -29.66
C ARG A 10 19.90 25.35 -30.29
N ASP A 11 19.79 24.03 -30.46
CA ASP A 11 20.83 23.20 -31.03
C ASP A 11 21.13 23.59 -32.50
N ARG A 12 20.12 23.93 -33.28
CA ARG A 12 20.26 24.45 -34.65
C ARG A 12 21.02 25.79 -34.69
N VAL A 13 20.71 26.71 -33.75
CA VAL A 13 21.42 27.99 -33.64
C VAL A 13 22.88 27.76 -33.25
N LEU A 14 23.14 26.88 -32.29
CA LEU A 14 24.50 26.54 -31.86
C LEU A 14 25.30 25.85 -32.97
N LYS A 15 24.69 24.94 -33.72
CA LYS A 15 25.31 24.25 -34.86
C LYS A 15 25.68 25.25 -35.95
N ALA A 16 24.79 26.13 -36.36
CA ALA A 16 25.10 27.15 -37.37
C ALA A 16 26.23 28.07 -36.91
N SER A 17 26.32 28.40 -35.63
CA SER A 17 27.44 29.21 -35.09
C SER A 17 28.74 28.47 -35.17
N ARG A 18 28.79 27.16 -34.93
CA ARG A 18 29.99 26.32 -35.07
C ARG A 18 30.44 26.19 -36.52
N GLU A 19 29.48 26.26 -37.46
CA GLU A 19 29.73 26.25 -38.88
C GLU A 19 30.16 27.63 -39.45
N GLY A 20 30.36 28.61 -38.55
CA GLY A 20 30.91 29.94 -38.91
C GLY A 20 29.89 31.06 -39.07
N ALA A 21 28.58 30.79 -38.87
CA ALA A 21 27.59 31.86 -38.91
C ALA A 21 27.69 32.77 -37.67
N SER A 22 27.57 34.09 -37.89
CA SER A 22 27.47 35.01 -36.76
C SER A 22 26.17 34.80 -35.97
N ALA A 23 26.16 35.18 -34.69
CA ALA A 23 24.98 35.03 -33.83
C ALA A 23 23.73 35.72 -34.41
N ARG A 24 23.88 36.85 -35.10
CA ARG A 24 22.79 37.57 -35.77
C ARG A 24 22.27 36.82 -36.99
N GLN A 25 23.19 36.25 -37.80
CA GLN A 25 22.81 35.43 -38.97
C GLN A 25 22.11 34.15 -38.55
N ALA A 26 22.61 33.46 -37.53
CA ALA A 26 21.94 32.26 -36.95
C ALA A 26 20.56 32.63 -36.37
N ALA A 27 20.44 33.76 -35.68
CA ALA A 27 19.18 34.26 -35.17
C ALA A 27 18.14 34.49 -36.28
N ALA A 28 18.55 35.20 -37.30
CA ALA A 28 17.68 35.50 -38.47
C ALA A 28 17.24 34.22 -39.20
N ARG A 29 18.18 33.25 -39.40
CA ARG A 29 17.92 31.97 -40.07
C ARG A 29 16.86 31.14 -39.39
N PHE A 30 16.86 31.13 -38.03
CA PHE A 30 16.00 30.26 -37.22
C PHE A 30 14.85 31.01 -36.52
N GLY A 31 14.63 32.28 -36.83
CA GLY A 31 13.51 33.07 -36.31
C GLY A 31 13.57 33.35 -34.81
N VAL A 32 14.77 33.39 -34.23
CA VAL A 32 14.97 33.72 -32.81
C VAL A 32 15.50 35.12 -32.63
N SER A 33 15.32 35.73 -31.46
CA SER A 33 15.88 37.04 -31.21
C SER A 33 17.43 37.00 -31.18
N ALA A 34 18.08 38.02 -31.74
CA ALA A 34 19.55 38.12 -31.72
C ALA A 34 20.12 38.01 -30.30
N SER A 35 19.43 38.62 -29.32
CA SER A 35 19.83 38.53 -27.90
C SER A 35 19.76 37.12 -27.32
N SER A 36 18.83 36.30 -27.81
CA SER A 36 18.75 34.90 -27.42
C SER A 36 19.89 34.08 -28.01
N ALA A 37 20.14 34.24 -29.31
CA ALA A 37 21.24 33.55 -29.99
C ALA A 37 22.62 33.92 -29.37
N ILE A 38 22.90 35.20 -29.14
CA ILE A 38 24.13 35.66 -28.49
C ILE A 38 24.31 34.98 -27.09
N ARG A 39 23.26 34.99 -26.27
CA ARG A 39 23.32 34.34 -24.94
C ARG A 39 23.51 32.84 -25.02
N TRP A 40 22.90 32.18 -25.99
CA TRP A 40 23.03 30.72 -26.13
C TRP A 40 24.45 30.35 -26.57
N ILE A 41 25.01 31.07 -27.54
CA ILE A 41 26.36 30.85 -28.05
C ILE A 41 27.41 31.13 -26.95
N ALA A 42 27.27 32.26 -26.23
CA ALA A 42 28.17 32.59 -25.13
C ALA A 42 28.16 31.52 -24.03
N ARG A 43 26.99 31.01 -23.69
CA ARG A 43 26.87 29.95 -22.69
C ARG A 43 27.34 28.58 -23.17
N ALA A 44 27.15 28.27 -24.45
CA ALA A 44 27.70 27.06 -25.04
C ALA A 44 29.23 27.06 -25.04
N GLY A 45 29.87 28.24 -25.21
CA GLY A 45 31.30 28.41 -25.04
C GLY A 45 31.81 28.13 -23.60
N GLN A 46 30.91 28.20 -22.61
CA GLN A 46 31.16 27.82 -21.20
C GLN A 46 30.72 26.38 -20.86
N GLY A 47 30.38 25.57 -21.88
CA GLY A 47 29.91 24.19 -21.71
C GLY A 47 28.42 24.03 -21.39
N GLU A 48 27.64 25.14 -21.28
CA GLU A 48 26.21 25.10 -20.96
C GLU A 48 25.35 25.08 -22.23
N THR A 49 25.02 23.93 -22.75
CA THR A 49 24.15 23.76 -23.93
C THR A 49 22.66 23.70 -23.60
N GLU A 50 22.30 23.27 -22.40
CA GLU A 50 20.90 23.13 -21.98
C GLU A 50 20.26 24.44 -21.49
N PRO A 51 18.92 24.57 -21.63
CA PRO A 51 18.20 25.70 -21.06
C PRO A 51 18.23 25.68 -19.54
N ARG A 52 18.57 26.79 -18.91
CA ARG A 52 18.38 26.93 -17.46
C ARG A 52 16.89 26.92 -17.13
N LYS A 53 16.51 26.25 -16.06
CA LYS A 53 15.16 26.33 -15.53
C LYS A 53 14.81 27.81 -15.25
N PRO A 54 13.70 28.35 -15.79
CA PRO A 54 13.32 29.73 -15.52
C PRO A 54 12.97 29.91 -14.04
N GLY A 55 13.40 30.99 -13.44
CA GLY A 55 13.10 31.35 -12.06
C GLY A 55 14.34 31.49 -11.17
N ARG A 56 14.17 32.29 -10.13
CA ARG A 56 15.14 32.41 -9.03
C ARG A 56 15.13 31.09 -8.25
N LYS A 57 16.28 30.55 -7.84
CA LYS A 57 16.31 29.50 -6.82
C LYS A 57 15.63 30.10 -5.58
N ASN A 58 14.39 29.72 -5.32
CA ASN A 58 13.71 30.15 -4.10
C ASN A 58 14.33 29.38 -2.94
N VAL A 59 15.28 30.01 -2.26
CA VAL A 59 15.75 29.56 -0.96
C VAL A 59 14.58 29.79 0.00
N SER A 60 14.08 28.73 0.58
CA SER A 60 12.99 28.82 1.56
C SER A 60 13.53 29.35 2.88
N ARG A 61 12.73 30.15 3.59
CA ARG A 61 13.04 30.55 4.97
C ARG A 61 13.14 29.35 5.91
N LEU A 62 12.62 28.18 5.51
CA LEU A 62 12.69 26.95 6.28
C LEU A 62 13.98 26.14 6.04
N ASP A 63 14.72 26.41 4.99
CA ASP A 63 15.92 25.64 4.65
C ASP A 63 16.99 25.64 5.76
N PRO A 64 17.24 26.76 6.48
CA PRO A 64 18.15 26.74 7.62
C PRO A 64 17.68 25.89 8.81
N HIS A 65 16.40 25.57 8.89
CA HIS A 65 15.77 24.79 9.96
C HIS A 65 15.45 23.35 9.54
N GLU A 66 15.97 22.89 8.41
CA GLU A 66 15.68 21.54 7.87
C GLU A 66 15.96 20.43 8.89
N GLY A 67 17.13 20.46 9.53
CA GLY A 67 17.50 19.46 10.54
C GLY A 67 16.56 19.45 11.74
N PHE A 68 16.12 20.62 12.21
CA PHE A 68 15.14 20.71 13.29
C PHE A 68 13.78 20.14 12.89
N ILE A 69 13.28 20.49 11.69
CA ILE A 69 11.97 20.02 11.20
C ILE A 69 11.97 18.50 10.98
N VAL A 70 13.07 17.96 10.42
CA VAL A 70 13.22 16.52 10.21
C VAL A 70 13.28 15.80 11.57
N GLY A 71 14.05 16.33 12.53
CA GLY A 71 14.12 15.80 13.89
C GLY A 71 12.76 15.71 14.58
N LEU A 72 11.90 16.72 14.45
CA LEU A 72 10.54 16.67 14.98
C LEU A 72 9.70 15.51 14.40
N ILE A 73 9.90 15.19 13.12
CA ILE A 73 9.20 14.07 12.47
C ILE A 73 9.80 12.73 12.90
N GLU A 74 11.10 12.66 13.11
CA GLU A 74 11.79 11.44 13.57
C GLU A 74 11.39 11.09 14.99
N ASP A 75 11.33 12.08 15.88
CA ASP A 75 10.92 11.92 17.28
C ASP A 75 9.43 11.52 17.39
N LYS A 76 8.57 12.15 16.59
CA LYS A 76 7.13 11.92 16.61
C LYS A 76 6.56 11.80 15.21
N LYS A 77 6.46 10.56 14.70
CA LYS A 77 6.02 10.26 13.31
C LYS A 77 4.60 10.77 12.97
N ASP A 78 3.77 11.04 13.94
CA ASP A 78 2.40 11.56 13.79
C ASP A 78 2.24 13.02 14.19
N ILE A 79 3.33 13.75 14.33
CA ILE A 79 3.32 15.18 14.60
C ILE A 79 2.49 15.92 13.56
N THR A 80 1.60 16.79 14.02
CA THR A 80 0.74 17.59 13.13
C THR A 80 1.46 18.84 12.63
N LEU A 81 0.96 19.39 11.51
CA LEU A 81 1.49 20.66 11.00
C LEU A 81 1.35 21.81 12.02
N ASP A 82 0.29 21.80 12.82
CA ASP A 82 0.08 22.82 13.85
C ASP A 82 1.10 22.70 14.98
N GLU A 83 1.36 21.48 15.46
CA GLU A 83 2.41 21.22 16.46
C GLU A 83 3.79 21.65 15.94
N MET A 84 4.12 21.33 14.66
CA MET A 84 5.38 21.74 14.06
C MET A 84 5.51 23.27 13.93
N VAL A 85 4.43 23.94 13.53
CA VAL A 85 4.39 25.41 13.45
C VAL A 85 4.59 26.05 14.82
N ALA A 86 3.95 25.51 15.86
CA ALA A 86 4.13 25.96 17.25
C ALA A 86 5.58 25.78 17.69
N ARG A 87 6.17 24.60 17.50
CA ARG A 87 7.59 24.31 17.85
C ARG A 87 8.57 25.21 17.10
N LEU A 88 8.33 25.51 15.81
CA LEU A 88 9.14 26.44 15.05
C LEU A 88 9.04 27.88 15.59
N ALA A 89 7.88 28.28 16.07
CA ALA A 89 7.72 29.59 16.70
C ALA A 89 8.43 29.66 18.05
N ASP A 90 8.28 28.62 18.88
CA ASP A 90 8.79 28.59 20.26
C ASP A 90 10.31 28.36 20.29
N ASP A 91 10.81 27.37 19.56
CA ASP A 91 12.21 26.94 19.64
C ASP A 91 13.11 27.70 18.66
N CYS A 92 12.59 28.15 17.51
CA CYS A 92 13.36 28.82 16.47
C CYS A 92 12.97 30.29 16.25
N GLY A 93 11.98 30.81 16.96
CA GLY A 93 11.45 32.17 16.79
C GLY A 93 10.79 32.41 15.43
N MET A 94 10.46 31.34 14.69
CA MET A 94 10.01 31.42 13.30
C MET A 94 8.48 31.30 13.19
N LYS A 95 7.80 32.40 12.90
CA LYS A 95 6.37 32.42 12.63
C LYS A 95 6.11 32.14 11.14
N ILE A 96 5.44 31.03 10.85
CA ILE A 96 5.06 30.58 9.49
C ILE A 96 3.63 30.06 9.47
N GLY A 97 3.04 29.99 8.27
CA GLY A 97 1.73 29.36 8.05
C GLY A 97 1.86 27.87 7.73
N ARG A 98 0.83 27.08 8.09
CA ARG A 98 0.71 25.64 7.78
C ARG A 98 0.93 25.31 6.30
N SER A 99 0.40 26.15 5.39
CA SER A 99 0.50 25.95 3.95
C SER A 99 1.95 26.02 3.45
N MET A 100 2.74 26.94 4.04
CA MET A 100 4.16 27.09 3.73
C MET A 100 4.95 25.85 4.16
N LEU A 101 4.76 25.41 5.41
CA LEU A 101 5.38 24.20 5.94
C LEU A 101 4.99 22.97 5.13
N SER A 102 3.70 22.77 4.84
CA SER A 102 3.20 21.66 4.04
C SER A 102 3.79 21.63 2.62
N SER A 103 3.93 22.81 1.98
CA SER A 103 4.54 22.92 0.65
C SER A 103 6.02 22.59 0.69
N TRP A 104 6.72 23.06 1.72
CA TRP A 104 8.15 22.81 1.93
C TRP A 104 8.39 21.31 2.19
N LEU A 105 7.64 20.68 3.08
CA LEU A 105 7.73 19.25 3.36
C LEU A 105 7.56 18.40 2.09
N ARG A 106 6.57 18.74 1.27
CA ARG A 106 6.36 18.05 -0.02
C ARG A 106 7.54 18.22 -0.98
N SER A 107 8.16 19.39 -1.00
CA SER A 107 9.34 19.63 -1.84
C SER A 107 10.57 18.82 -1.39
N ARG A 108 10.59 18.37 -0.12
CA ARG A 108 11.61 17.49 0.48
C ARG A 108 11.21 16.01 0.46
N GLY A 109 10.12 15.65 -0.21
CA GLY A 109 9.66 14.27 -0.36
C GLY A 109 8.79 13.75 0.79
N PHE A 110 8.51 14.55 1.82
CA PHE A 110 7.58 14.15 2.88
C PHE A 110 6.14 14.21 2.39
N THR A 111 5.39 13.13 2.63
CA THR A 111 3.96 13.04 2.29
C THR A 111 3.16 12.57 3.50
N TYR A 112 1.94 13.09 3.63
CA TYR A 112 1.02 12.61 4.64
C TYR A 112 0.54 11.20 4.28
N LYS A 113 0.82 10.22 5.15
CA LYS A 113 0.50 8.82 4.93
C LYS A 113 -0.43 8.29 6.03
N LYS A 114 -1.27 7.32 5.68
CA LYS A 114 -2.01 6.55 6.67
C LYS A 114 -1.00 5.77 7.53
N LYS A 115 -1.11 5.87 8.86
CA LYS A 115 -0.32 5.03 9.77
C LYS A 115 -0.65 3.57 9.53
N THR A 116 0.37 2.75 9.39
CA THR A 116 0.24 1.30 9.52
C THR A 116 0.38 0.98 11.00
N ALA A 117 -0.72 0.61 11.64
CA ALA A 117 -0.68 0.15 13.02
C ALA A 117 -0.10 -1.26 13.07
N HIS A 118 0.86 -1.48 13.95
CA HIS A 118 1.34 -2.80 14.33
C HIS A 118 1.16 -2.98 15.84
N ALA A 119 1.07 -4.22 16.30
CA ALA A 119 0.97 -4.50 17.72
C ALA A 119 2.31 -4.18 18.41
N LEU A 120 2.30 -3.41 19.48
CA LEU A 120 3.51 -3.12 20.27
C LEU A 120 4.20 -4.39 20.77
N GLU A 121 3.43 -5.47 20.94
CA GLU A 121 3.93 -6.79 21.30
C GLU A 121 4.94 -7.34 20.28
N GLN A 122 4.90 -6.92 19.03
CA GLN A 122 5.89 -7.33 18.01
C GLN A 122 7.33 -6.95 18.38
N GLU A 123 7.50 -5.89 19.17
CA GLU A 123 8.80 -5.39 19.60
C GLU A 123 9.41 -6.20 20.76
N ARG A 124 8.68 -7.19 21.32
CA ARG A 124 9.22 -8.09 22.37
C ARG A 124 10.34 -8.95 21.78
N PRO A 125 11.52 -9.03 22.43
CA PRO A 125 12.69 -9.73 21.87
C PRO A 125 12.40 -11.16 21.42
N GLY A 126 11.69 -11.94 22.24
CA GLY A 126 11.34 -13.33 21.91
C GLY A 126 10.39 -13.47 20.71
N LEU A 127 9.59 -12.44 20.43
CA LEU A 127 8.71 -12.42 19.28
C LEU A 127 9.44 -11.97 18.01
N MET A 128 10.32 -10.98 18.14
CA MET A 128 11.19 -10.56 17.04
C MET A 128 12.05 -11.72 16.53
N MET A 129 12.62 -12.53 17.44
CA MET A 129 13.37 -13.74 17.05
C MET A 129 12.51 -14.75 16.28
N ARG A 130 11.25 -14.98 16.69
CA ARG A 130 10.33 -15.90 16.00
C ARG A 130 9.95 -15.37 14.62
N ARG A 131 9.71 -14.05 14.50
CA ARG A 131 9.41 -13.41 13.22
C ARG A 131 10.60 -13.46 12.28
N GLN A 132 11.82 -13.24 12.81
CA GLN A 132 13.04 -13.35 12.01
C GLN A 132 13.25 -14.80 11.54
N ALA A 133 13.10 -15.77 12.42
CA ALA A 133 13.21 -17.20 12.07
C ALA A 133 12.18 -17.60 10.99
N TRP A 134 10.95 -17.07 11.08
CA TRP A 134 9.95 -17.28 10.02
C TRP A 134 10.39 -16.67 8.70
N PHE A 135 10.81 -15.41 8.72
CA PHE A 135 11.30 -14.69 7.52
C PHE A 135 12.46 -15.41 6.86
N ASP A 136 13.42 -15.89 7.64
CA ASP A 136 14.58 -16.62 7.11
C ASP A 136 14.19 -17.96 6.48
N SER A 137 13.19 -18.67 7.06
CA SER A 137 12.68 -19.94 6.54
C SER A 137 11.66 -19.80 5.40
N GLN A 138 11.12 -18.62 5.19
CA GLN A 138 10.07 -18.36 4.23
C GLN A 138 10.52 -18.59 2.79
N LEU A 139 11.78 -18.31 2.47
CA LEU A 139 12.39 -18.51 1.17
C LEU A 139 12.52 -19.98 0.75
N ASP A 140 12.53 -20.89 1.73
CA ASP A 140 12.62 -22.34 1.50
C ASP A 140 11.24 -22.97 1.19
N LEU A 141 10.16 -22.19 1.28
CA LEU A 141 8.80 -22.68 1.08
C LEU A 141 8.41 -22.57 -0.39
N ASP A 142 7.98 -23.68 -0.99
CA ASP A 142 7.40 -23.68 -2.33
C ASP A 142 6.00 -23.01 -2.32
N PRO A 143 5.83 -21.83 -2.93
CA PRO A 143 4.56 -21.11 -2.91
C PRO A 143 3.40 -21.90 -3.55
N ALA A 144 3.69 -22.83 -4.46
CA ALA A 144 2.66 -23.66 -5.08
C ALA A 144 2.00 -24.64 -4.11
N ARG A 145 2.69 -24.97 -3.02
CA ARG A 145 2.20 -25.86 -1.94
C ARG A 145 1.58 -25.13 -0.80
N LEU A 146 1.71 -23.80 -0.72
CA LEU A 146 1.21 -23.02 0.41
C LEU A 146 -0.30 -22.83 0.35
N VAL A 147 -0.96 -23.01 1.47
CA VAL A 147 -2.41 -22.84 1.68
C VAL A 147 -2.60 -21.98 2.92
N PHE A 148 -2.88 -20.70 2.73
CA PHE A 148 -3.11 -19.76 3.84
C PHE A 148 -4.57 -19.76 4.25
N ILE A 149 -4.84 -19.95 5.53
CA ILE A 149 -6.19 -19.97 6.10
C ILE A 149 -6.33 -18.84 7.10
N ASP A 150 -7.51 -18.21 7.08
CA ASP A 150 -7.87 -17.20 8.07
C ASP A 150 -9.40 -16.99 8.10
N GLU A 151 -9.87 -16.25 9.11
CA GLU A 151 -11.26 -15.85 9.26
C GLU A 151 -11.42 -14.34 9.13
N THR A 152 -12.58 -13.95 8.64
CA THR A 152 -12.95 -12.54 8.61
C THR A 152 -14.42 -12.33 8.93
N GLY A 153 -14.69 -11.34 9.79
CA GLY A 153 -16.06 -10.94 10.12
C GLY A 153 -16.69 -10.14 8.98
N LEU A 154 -17.91 -10.54 8.61
CA LEU A 154 -18.79 -9.88 7.65
C LEU A 154 -20.10 -9.50 8.32
N ASN A 155 -20.81 -8.51 7.80
CA ASN A 155 -22.14 -8.17 8.31
C ASN A 155 -23.02 -7.50 7.25
N THR A 156 -24.32 -7.51 7.45
CA THR A 156 -25.32 -6.94 6.54
C THR A 156 -25.34 -5.40 6.54
N LYS A 157 -24.52 -4.76 7.37
CA LYS A 157 -24.36 -3.29 7.41
C LYS A 157 -23.25 -2.78 6.49
N MET A 158 -22.54 -3.66 5.81
CA MET A 158 -21.43 -3.28 4.93
C MET A 158 -21.92 -2.34 3.82
N ALA A 159 -21.26 -1.19 3.68
CA ALA A 159 -21.54 -0.19 2.66
C ALA A 159 -20.21 0.50 2.25
N ARG A 160 -20.21 1.12 1.08
CA ARG A 160 -19.05 1.92 0.63
C ARG A 160 -18.72 2.99 1.66
N LEU A 161 -17.45 3.09 2.04
CA LEU A 161 -16.96 4.03 3.06
C LEU A 161 -16.75 5.45 2.54
N ARG A 162 -16.76 5.63 1.21
CA ARG A 162 -16.46 6.91 0.55
C ARG A 162 -17.45 7.16 -0.56
N GLY A 163 -17.83 8.44 -0.74
CA GLY A 163 -18.68 8.93 -1.82
C GLY A 163 -18.19 10.31 -2.29
N ARG A 164 -18.93 10.94 -3.19
CA ARG A 164 -18.65 12.28 -3.70
C ARG A 164 -19.82 13.20 -3.37
N SER A 165 -19.52 14.43 -2.94
CA SER A 165 -20.46 15.53 -2.76
C SER A 165 -19.80 16.83 -3.18
N LEU A 166 -20.56 17.90 -3.29
CA LEU A 166 -20.01 19.23 -3.54
C LEU A 166 -19.07 19.66 -2.41
N LYS A 167 -18.12 20.52 -2.73
CA LYS A 167 -17.20 21.07 -1.73
C LYS A 167 -18.00 21.83 -0.66
N GLY A 168 -17.78 21.47 0.60
CA GLY A 168 -18.50 22.04 1.73
C GLY A 168 -19.74 21.27 2.18
N GLU A 169 -20.20 20.27 1.40
CA GLU A 169 -21.34 19.43 1.75
C GLU A 169 -20.89 18.06 2.29
N ARG A 170 -21.73 17.49 3.17
CA ARG A 170 -21.50 16.12 3.66
C ARG A 170 -22.07 15.10 2.69
N CYS A 171 -21.28 14.12 2.29
CA CYS A 171 -21.76 12.95 1.57
C CYS A 171 -22.56 12.06 2.53
N ARG A 172 -23.89 12.22 2.53
CA ARG A 172 -24.81 11.41 3.35
C ARG A 172 -25.23 10.18 2.57
N ALA A 173 -25.21 9.02 3.23
CA ALA A 173 -25.73 7.76 2.69
C ALA A 173 -26.54 7.03 3.76
N GLY A 174 -27.67 6.48 3.37
CA GLY A 174 -28.48 5.61 4.23
C GLY A 174 -27.79 4.27 4.45
N VAL A 175 -27.56 3.90 5.71
CA VAL A 175 -27.08 2.58 6.11
C VAL A 175 -28.07 2.02 7.11
N PRO A 176 -28.45 0.73 7.10
CA PRO A 176 -29.37 0.15 8.07
C PRO A 176 -28.90 0.42 9.50
N HIS A 177 -29.78 1.01 10.29
CA HIS A 177 -29.59 1.27 11.71
C HIS A 177 -30.49 0.29 12.48
N GLY A 178 -29.98 -0.83 12.88
CA GLY A 178 -30.74 -1.85 13.62
C GLY A 178 -29.83 -2.99 14.02
N HIS A 179 -30.41 -4.07 14.51
CA HIS A 179 -29.66 -5.29 14.77
C HIS A 179 -29.11 -5.85 13.45
N TRP A 180 -27.79 -5.78 13.28
CA TRP A 180 -27.12 -6.45 12.16
C TRP A 180 -26.61 -7.80 12.60
N LYS A 181 -26.74 -8.77 11.72
CA LYS A 181 -26.11 -10.07 11.95
C LYS A 181 -24.66 -10.06 11.50
N THR A 182 -23.80 -10.59 12.33
CA THR A 182 -22.38 -10.81 12.03
C THR A 182 -22.21 -12.27 11.63
N THR A 183 -21.56 -12.47 10.50
CA THR A 183 -21.20 -13.76 9.93
C THR A 183 -19.68 -13.87 9.91
N THR A 184 -19.13 -15.02 10.25
CA THR A 184 -17.73 -15.33 10.04
C THR A 184 -17.56 -16.02 8.68
N PHE A 185 -16.72 -15.47 7.84
CA PHE A 185 -16.23 -16.13 6.63
C PHE A 185 -14.86 -16.70 6.90
N THR A 186 -14.69 -17.99 6.62
CA THR A 186 -13.41 -18.69 6.64
C THR A 186 -13.09 -19.16 5.23
N GLY A 187 -11.84 -19.03 4.82
CA GLY A 187 -11.42 -19.48 3.51
C GLY A 187 -9.93 -19.78 3.46
N ALA A 188 -9.50 -20.41 2.41
CA ALA A 188 -8.10 -20.70 2.15
C ALA A 188 -7.66 -20.02 0.86
N LEU A 189 -6.45 -19.44 0.86
CA LEU A 189 -5.83 -18.80 -0.30
C LEU A 189 -4.67 -19.66 -0.80
N ARG A 190 -4.70 -19.96 -2.10
CA ARG A 190 -3.62 -20.59 -2.86
C ARG A 190 -3.16 -19.65 -3.98
N LEU A 191 -2.06 -19.96 -4.64
CA LEU A 191 -1.65 -19.27 -5.88
C LEU A 191 -2.73 -19.34 -6.96
N THR A 192 -3.53 -20.40 -6.98
CA THR A 192 -4.58 -20.63 -7.99
C THR A 192 -5.87 -19.87 -7.71
N GLY A 193 -6.08 -19.37 -6.48
CA GLY A 193 -7.31 -18.68 -6.09
C GLY A 193 -7.72 -18.93 -4.64
N MET A 194 -8.94 -18.49 -4.33
CA MET A 194 -9.59 -18.76 -3.05
C MET A 194 -10.24 -20.16 -3.10
N THR A 195 -10.02 -20.97 -2.07
CA THR A 195 -10.55 -22.33 -1.94
C THR A 195 -11.14 -22.56 -0.56
N ALA A 196 -11.83 -23.68 -0.36
CA ALA A 196 -12.47 -24.07 0.90
C ALA A 196 -13.28 -22.94 1.57
N PRO A 197 -14.17 -22.22 0.85
CA PRO A 197 -14.97 -21.16 1.44
C PRO A 197 -16.04 -21.73 2.37
N MET A 198 -16.17 -21.18 3.57
CA MET A 198 -17.26 -21.47 4.50
C MET A 198 -17.76 -20.20 5.16
N VAL A 199 -19.05 -20.11 5.37
CA VAL A 199 -19.70 -19.05 6.16
C VAL A 199 -20.38 -19.65 7.38
N LEU A 200 -20.21 -18.99 8.53
CA LEU A 200 -20.78 -19.40 9.80
C LEU A 200 -21.61 -18.25 10.39
N ASP A 201 -22.83 -18.54 10.82
CA ASP A 201 -23.64 -17.56 11.55
C ASP A 201 -23.10 -17.46 13.00
N GLY A 202 -22.41 -16.37 13.28
CA GLY A 202 -21.77 -16.12 14.57
C GLY A 202 -20.24 -16.18 14.55
N ALA A 203 -19.66 -16.34 15.73
CA ALA A 203 -18.21 -16.36 15.91
C ALA A 203 -17.64 -17.78 15.74
N MET A 204 -16.44 -17.86 15.16
CA MET A 204 -15.69 -19.12 15.08
C MET A 204 -15.26 -19.57 16.49
N ASN A 205 -15.38 -20.87 16.74
CA ASN A 205 -14.87 -21.54 17.92
C ASN A 205 -14.11 -22.83 17.52
N GLY A 206 -13.43 -23.47 18.47
CA GLY A 206 -12.61 -24.64 18.15
C GLY A 206 -13.33 -25.81 17.50
N LEU A 207 -14.61 -26.08 17.90
CA LEU A 207 -15.42 -27.15 17.29
C LEU A 207 -15.84 -26.79 15.87
N ALA A 208 -16.30 -25.56 15.64
CA ALA A 208 -16.66 -25.08 14.32
C ALA A 208 -15.44 -25.02 13.38
N PHE A 209 -14.26 -24.66 13.94
CA PHE A 209 -13.02 -24.67 13.16
C PHE A 209 -12.58 -26.09 12.79
N LEU A 210 -12.67 -27.05 13.71
CA LEU A 210 -12.40 -28.45 13.38
C LEU A 210 -13.35 -28.96 12.28
N ALA A 211 -14.64 -28.68 12.40
CA ALA A 211 -15.62 -29.05 11.37
C ALA A 211 -15.28 -28.40 10.00
N TYR A 212 -14.85 -27.14 10.00
CA TYR A 212 -14.37 -26.47 8.78
C TYR A 212 -13.16 -27.21 8.19
N VAL A 213 -12.19 -27.56 9.01
CA VAL A 213 -11.00 -28.27 8.56
C VAL A 213 -11.35 -29.61 7.94
N GLU A 214 -12.19 -30.41 8.61
CA GLU A 214 -12.58 -31.75 8.15
C GLU A 214 -13.46 -31.71 6.89
N GLN A 215 -14.43 -30.82 6.86
CA GLN A 215 -15.49 -30.84 5.83
C GLN A 215 -15.20 -29.95 4.62
N ALA A 216 -14.50 -28.83 4.80
CA ALA A 216 -14.25 -27.87 3.74
C ALA A 216 -12.77 -27.84 3.30
N LEU A 217 -11.82 -27.85 4.22
CA LEU A 217 -10.40 -27.71 3.91
C LEU A 217 -9.78 -29.02 3.42
N VAL A 218 -9.82 -30.08 4.23
CA VAL A 218 -9.17 -31.36 3.95
C VAL A 218 -9.52 -31.92 2.57
N PRO A 219 -10.77 -31.85 2.08
CA PRO A 219 -11.09 -32.29 0.71
C PRO A 219 -10.39 -31.52 -0.40
N THR A 220 -9.82 -30.33 -0.12
CA THR A 220 -9.10 -29.50 -1.08
C THR A 220 -7.59 -29.64 -0.97
N LEU A 221 -7.09 -30.35 0.03
CA LEU A 221 -5.67 -30.55 0.26
C LEU A 221 -5.10 -31.70 -0.58
N SER A 222 -3.85 -31.57 -0.93
CA SER A 222 -3.04 -32.58 -1.57
C SER A 222 -1.83 -32.95 -0.71
N ARG A 223 -1.31 -34.16 -0.90
CA ARG A 223 -0.08 -34.59 -0.22
C ARG A 223 1.07 -33.63 -0.51
N GLY A 224 1.71 -33.16 0.54
CA GLY A 224 2.82 -32.22 0.49
C GLY A 224 2.40 -30.75 0.49
N ASP A 225 1.09 -30.43 0.61
CA ASP A 225 0.64 -29.08 0.87
C ASP A 225 1.11 -28.62 2.25
N ILE A 226 1.36 -27.32 2.38
CA ILE A 226 1.73 -26.67 3.63
C ILE A 226 0.63 -25.71 4.03
N VAL A 227 -0.16 -26.10 5.01
CA VAL A 227 -1.25 -25.27 5.54
C VAL A 227 -0.67 -24.28 6.54
N VAL A 228 -0.87 -23.00 6.30
CA VAL A 228 -0.39 -21.91 7.15
C VAL A 228 -1.57 -21.17 7.74
N MET A 229 -1.61 -21.02 9.05
CA MET A 229 -2.65 -20.29 9.78
C MET A 229 -2.05 -19.47 10.92
N ASP A 230 -2.83 -18.54 11.44
CA ASP A 230 -2.40 -17.77 12.60
C ASP A 230 -2.34 -18.64 13.87
N ASN A 231 -1.84 -18.05 14.94
CA ASN A 231 -1.55 -18.77 16.19
C ASN A 231 -2.69 -18.60 17.22
N LEU A 232 -3.95 -18.50 16.78
CA LEU A 232 -5.10 -18.38 17.69
C LEU A 232 -5.41 -19.70 18.42
N PRO A 233 -5.96 -19.63 19.65
CA PRO A 233 -6.34 -20.84 20.39
C PRO A 233 -7.35 -21.73 19.67
N ALA A 234 -8.29 -21.15 18.93
CA ALA A 234 -9.29 -21.88 18.16
C ALA A 234 -8.67 -22.78 17.09
N HIS A 235 -7.55 -22.36 16.48
CA HIS A 235 -6.82 -23.10 15.45
C HIS A 235 -6.00 -24.27 16.01
N LYS A 236 -5.82 -24.31 17.34
CA LYS A 236 -5.12 -25.38 18.05
C LYS A 236 -6.07 -26.36 18.70
N ALA A 237 -7.33 -26.38 18.29
CA ALA A 237 -8.28 -27.36 18.79
C ALA A 237 -7.77 -28.79 18.49
N VAL A 238 -8.08 -29.70 19.43
CA VAL A 238 -7.72 -31.13 19.31
C VAL A 238 -8.36 -31.66 18.01
N GLY A 239 -7.60 -32.41 17.21
CA GLY A 239 -8.04 -32.99 15.95
C GLY A 239 -7.68 -32.14 14.71
N VAL A 240 -7.42 -30.84 14.84
CA VAL A 240 -7.11 -29.97 13.66
C VAL A 240 -5.82 -30.40 12.97
N ARG A 241 -4.76 -30.60 13.73
CA ARG A 241 -3.46 -31.06 13.20
C ARG A 241 -3.58 -32.44 12.57
N GLU A 242 -4.19 -33.36 13.30
CA GLU A 242 -4.39 -34.74 12.89
C GLU A 242 -5.18 -34.83 11.58
N ALA A 243 -6.23 -34.02 11.44
CA ALA A 243 -7.04 -33.98 10.23
C ALA A 243 -6.21 -33.51 9.01
N ILE A 244 -5.40 -32.46 9.16
CA ILE A 244 -4.55 -31.94 8.09
C ILE A 244 -3.45 -32.93 7.73
N GLU A 245 -2.76 -33.48 8.72
CA GLU A 245 -1.65 -34.41 8.53
C GLU A 245 -2.11 -35.77 7.98
N SER A 246 -3.37 -36.17 8.22
CA SER A 246 -3.93 -37.42 7.72
C SER A 246 -3.94 -37.54 6.20
N VAL A 247 -3.99 -36.42 5.49
CA VAL A 247 -3.94 -36.35 4.01
C VAL A 247 -2.52 -36.11 3.48
N GLY A 248 -1.52 -36.13 4.36
CA GLY A 248 -0.12 -35.92 4.01
C GLY A 248 0.25 -34.45 3.78
N ALA A 249 -0.54 -33.52 4.28
CA ALA A 249 -0.22 -32.10 4.33
C ALA A 249 0.53 -31.77 5.64
N GLU A 250 1.27 -30.67 5.67
CA GLU A 250 1.97 -30.15 6.85
C GLU A 250 1.23 -28.94 7.41
N LEU A 251 1.15 -28.82 8.74
CA LEU A 251 0.58 -27.65 9.42
C LEU A 251 1.67 -26.78 10.03
N ARG A 252 1.69 -25.50 9.66
CA ARG A 252 2.55 -24.46 10.24
C ARG A 252 1.73 -23.31 10.81
N TYR A 253 2.20 -22.76 11.94
CA TYR A 253 1.60 -21.58 12.55
C TYR A 253 2.49 -20.36 12.32
N LEU A 254 1.87 -19.25 11.88
CA LEU A 254 2.54 -17.95 11.82
C LEU A 254 3.01 -17.50 13.20
N PRO A 255 4.09 -16.75 13.29
CA PRO A 255 4.44 -16.08 14.54
C PRO A 255 3.27 -15.21 15.01
N PRO A 256 3.03 -15.08 16.33
CA PRO A 256 1.98 -14.20 16.82
C PRO A 256 2.12 -12.77 16.29
N TYR A 257 1.00 -12.09 16.09
CA TYR A 257 0.94 -10.71 15.59
C TYR A 257 1.66 -10.49 14.24
N SER A 258 1.56 -11.43 13.30
CA SER A 258 2.25 -11.38 12.01
C SER A 258 1.31 -11.43 10.80
N PRO A 259 0.34 -10.50 10.69
CA PRO A 259 -0.57 -10.44 9.55
C PRO A 259 0.15 -10.07 8.24
N ASP A 260 1.32 -9.46 8.33
CA ASP A 260 2.18 -9.11 7.21
C ASP A 260 2.75 -10.35 6.49
N PHE A 261 2.88 -11.48 7.17
CA PHE A 261 3.24 -12.77 6.57
C PHE A 261 2.03 -13.56 6.05
N ASN A 262 0.82 -13.01 6.17
CA ASN A 262 -0.40 -13.69 5.75
C ASN A 262 -1.00 -13.04 4.50
N PRO A 263 -0.79 -13.60 3.28
CA PRO A 263 -1.31 -13.02 2.04
C PRO A 263 -2.83 -12.99 1.96
N ILE A 264 -3.54 -13.85 2.70
CA ILE A 264 -5.02 -13.89 2.69
C ILE A 264 -5.65 -12.61 3.26
N GLU A 265 -4.95 -11.86 4.11
CA GLU A 265 -5.41 -10.58 4.64
C GLU A 265 -5.64 -9.54 3.53
N MET A 266 -4.79 -9.55 2.50
CA MET A 266 -4.96 -8.70 1.32
C MET A 266 -6.16 -9.15 0.48
N ALA A 267 -6.36 -10.47 0.34
CA ALA A 267 -7.53 -11.04 -0.33
C ALA A 267 -8.82 -10.66 0.44
N PHE A 268 -8.83 -10.75 1.76
CA PHE A 268 -9.98 -10.33 2.58
C PHE A 268 -10.26 -8.82 2.49
N SER A 269 -9.24 -8.01 2.37
CA SER A 269 -9.42 -6.57 2.12
C SER A 269 -10.15 -6.31 0.81
N LYS A 270 -9.81 -7.01 -0.27
CA LYS A 270 -10.53 -6.96 -1.56
C LYS A 270 -11.96 -7.50 -1.43
N LEU A 271 -12.12 -8.68 -0.82
CA LEU A 271 -13.44 -9.28 -0.60
C LEU A 271 -14.38 -8.31 0.12
N LYS A 272 -13.92 -7.71 1.22
CA LYS A 272 -14.68 -6.70 1.96
C LYS A 272 -15.01 -5.47 1.12
N ALA A 273 -14.11 -5.03 0.25
CA ALA A 273 -14.37 -3.91 -0.65
C ALA A 273 -15.46 -4.22 -1.67
N LEU A 274 -15.45 -5.42 -2.24
CA LEU A 274 -16.46 -5.90 -3.19
C LEU A 274 -17.81 -6.08 -2.51
N LEU A 275 -17.87 -6.68 -1.31
CA LEU A 275 -19.09 -6.82 -0.53
C LEU A 275 -19.68 -5.45 -0.12
N ARG A 276 -18.85 -4.48 0.25
CA ARG A 276 -19.30 -3.10 0.49
C ARG A 276 -19.90 -2.45 -0.76
N ALA A 277 -19.40 -2.81 -1.93
CA ALA A 277 -19.96 -2.30 -3.19
C ALA A 277 -21.31 -2.92 -3.53
N LYS A 278 -21.50 -4.22 -3.24
CA LYS A 278 -22.78 -4.92 -3.39
C LYS A 278 -23.82 -4.45 -2.36
N ALA A 279 -23.37 -4.15 -1.14
CA ALA A 279 -24.22 -3.64 -0.05
C ALA A 279 -25.42 -4.55 0.29
N GLU A 280 -25.17 -5.85 0.39
CA GLU A 280 -26.19 -6.85 0.72
C GLU A 280 -26.83 -6.60 2.10
N ARG A 281 -28.15 -6.81 2.21
CA ARG A 281 -28.94 -6.47 3.40
C ARG A 281 -29.51 -7.68 4.12
N THR A 282 -29.43 -8.86 3.53
CA THR A 282 -29.83 -10.12 4.14
C THR A 282 -28.64 -11.05 4.29
N VAL A 283 -28.71 -12.00 5.22
CA VAL A 283 -27.65 -12.99 5.45
C VAL A 283 -27.48 -13.87 4.21
N ASP A 284 -28.57 -14.36 3.64
CA ASP A 284 -28.55 -15.24 2.47
C ASP A 284 -27.92 -14.56 1.24
N ALA A 285 -28.29 -13.29 0.99
CA ALA A 285 -27.68 -12.52 -0.11
C ALA A 285 -26.19 -12.27 0.14
N LEU A 286 -25.79 -12.01 1.39
CA LEU A 286 -24.39 -11.85 1.76
C LEU A 286 -23.61 -13.15 1.53
N TRP A 287 -24.13 -14.30 1.95
CA TRP A 287 -23.49 -15.60 1.79
C TRP A 287 -23.34 -15.99 0.33
N ASN A 288 -24.43 -15.83 -0.48
CA ASN A 288 -24.36 -16.06 -1.92
C ASN A 288 -23.33 -15.16 -2.59
N SER A 289 -23.31 -13.87 -2.21
CA SER A 289 -22.32 -12.92 -2.71
C SER A 289 -20.88 -13.30 -2.35
N VAL A 290 -20.63 -13.87 -1.17
CA VAL A 290 -19.31 -14.39 -0.80
C VAL A 290 -18.90 -15.53 -1.71
N GLY A 291 -19.79 -16.51 -1.95
CA GLY A 291 -19.54 -17.63 -2.86
C GLY A 291 -19.17 -17.16 -4.26
N ASP A 292 -19.99 -16.27 -4.86
CA ASP A 292 -19.73 -15.71 -6.19
C ASP A 292 -18.38 -14.97 -6.25
N LEU A 293 -18.04 -14.21 -5.21
CA LEU A 293 -16.84 -13.41 -5.17
C LEU A 293 -15.55 -14.23 -5.01
N CYS A 294 -15.60 -15.45 -4.48
CA CYS A 294 -14.44 -16.34 -4.43
C CYS A 294 -13.85 -16.59 -5.81
N ALA A 295 -14.68 -16.69 -6.85
CA ALA A 295 -14.23 -16.87 -8.25
C ALA A 295 -13.52 -15.63 -8.86
N HIS A 296 -13.57 -14.49 -8.18
CA HIS A 296 -12.90 -13.25 -8.65
C HIS A 296 -11.41 -13.17 -8.27
N PHE A 297 -10.91 -14.10 -7.47
CA PHE A 297 -9.50 -14.19 -7.13
C PHE A 297 -8.75 -14.97 -8.20
N LYS A 298 -8.10 -14.25 -9.11
CA LYS A 298 -7.38 -14.86 -10.24
C LYS A 298 -5.94 -15.22 -9.85
N PRO A 299 -5.32 -16.23 -10.48
CA PRO A 299 -3.96 -16.69 -10.12
C PRO A 299 -2.92 -15.58 -10.10
N GLN A 300 -2.90 -14.69 -11.10
CA GLN A 300 -1.95 -13.58 -11.15
C GLN A 300 -2.10 -12.63 -9.95
N GLU A 301 -3.31 -12.40 -9.51
CA GLU A 301 -3.57 -11.54 -8.35
C GLU A 301 -3.17 -12.23 -7.05
N CYS A 302 -3.44 -13.53 -6.93
CA CYS A 302 -2.99 -14.32 -5.78
C CYS A 302 -1.47 -14.35 -5.69
N ALA A 303 -0.77 -14.55 -6.82
CA ALA A 303 0.69 -14.46 -6.87
C ALA A 303 1.22 -13.10 -6.39
N ASN A 304 0.55 -12.00 -6.73
CA ASN A 304 0.92 -10.67 -6.22
C ASN A 304 0.73 -10.54 -4.70
N TYR A 305 -0.29 -11.19 -4.12
CA TYR A 305 -0.47 -11.21 -2.66
C TYR A 305 0.63 -12.04 -1.97
N PHE A 306 1.00 -13.18 -2.55
CA PHE A 306 2.09 -14.02 -2.06
C PHE A 306 3.42 -13.27 -2.10
N ALA A 307 3.75 -12.65 -3.24
CA ALA A 307 4.96 -11.84 -3.38
C ALA A 307 4.99 -10.66 -2.37
N ALA A 308 3.85 -9.96 -2.19
CA ALA A 308 3.76 -8.86 -1.23
C ALA A 308 3.91 -9.30 0.23
N ALA A 309 3.63 -10.57 0.56
CA ALA A 309 3.86 -11.17 1.86
C ALA A 309 5.23 -11.88 1.97
N GLY A 310 6.08 -11.80 0.93
CA GLY A 310 7.44 -12.34 0.90
C GLY A 310 7.55 -13.79 0.41
N TYR A 311 6.50 -14.37 -0.18
CA TYR A 311 6.52 -15.69 -0.81
C TYR A 311 6.61 -15.51 -2.32
N GLU A 312 7.81 -15.32 -2.84
CA GLU A 312 8.03 -15.20 -4.27
C GLU A 312 8.05 -16.60 -4.92
N PRO A 313 7.31 -16.80 -6.02
CA PRO A 313 7.48 -18.02 -6.81
C PRO A 313 8.88 -18.01 -7.43
N THR A 314 9.63 -19.08 -7.17
CA THR A 314 10.94 -19.34 -7.81
C THR A 314 10.79 -19.66 -9.29
#